data_29f3b4d00f673826f060767da6d4210c
#
_entry.id   29f3b4d00f673826f060767da6d4210c
#
_cell.length_a   1.000
_cell.length_b   1.000
_cell.length_c   1.000
_cell.angle_alpha   90.00
_cell.angle_beta   90.00
_cell.angle_gamma   90.00
#
_symmetry.space_group_name_H-M   'P 1'
#
loop_
_entity.id
_entity.type
_entity.pdbx_description
1 polymer ?
#
loop_
_entity_poly.entity_id
_entity_poly.type
_entity_poly.pdbx_seq_one_letter_code
_entity_poly.pdbx_strand_id
1 'polypeptide(L)'
;VLERTVQFAEIKDEDGDACEDVKALSGWVLETIKEVIALKNFSINAVNFSTYGASFVYLSENGEVIAPLYNYLKVYPTELKDFFYKKYGGEKEVSLQTSSPVLGNLNAGMQLYRLKNEQPELFSKIKYALHLPQYISYLLTYEAMTDITSIGCHTQLWDFEKHTYHDWVKKEEIEKLFPPVFSSSDVKETIVENKLLKVGVGLHDSSAALIPYLANFTEPFILISTGTWCISFNPFNREPLTSTELENDCLCYMEYNGQPVKASRLFAGQEHETQVKRLADHFGKNGNYYTQVSYDSSLVEGNLNNTSVKTGVHTSGFENESLDKFDSFEQAYHRLIQYIMAQQFVATNFVMSPAVTRIFVDGGFSKNPVYMNLLSSGFPGKEIFAATVSQATAVGAALAIHKHWNSRPVAADMIELKLYATAHKTVV
;
A
#
# COMPACT_ATOMS: atom_id res chain seq x y z
N VAL A 1 7.40 12.25 20.69
CA VAL A 1 7.67 11.15 19.76
C VAL A 1 9.15 11.20 19.40
N LEU A 2 9.82 10.07 19.38
CA LEU A 2 11.18 9.92 18.86
C LEU A 2 11.07 9.32 17.45
N GLU A 3 11.73 9.98 16.48
CA GLU A 3 11.83 9.50 15.10
C GLU A 3 13.30 9.37 14.72
N ARG A 4 13.62 8.31 13.97
CA ARG A 4 14.93 8.04 13.40
C ARG A 4 14.76 7.54 11.98
N THR A 5 15.49 8.12 11.08
CA THR A 5 15.49 7.77 9.65
C THR A 5 16.90 7.45 9.18
N VAL A 6 16.97 6.55 8.22
CA VAL A 6 18.22 6.21 7.52
C VAL A 6 17.86 5.95 6.06
N GLN A 7 18.79 6.26 5.18
CA GLN A 7 18.72 5.84 3.78
C GLN A 7 19.90 4.92 3.52
N PHE A 8 19.60 3.69 3.05
CA PHE A 8 20.63 2.75 2.64
C PHE A 8 21.01 2.95 1.18
N ALA A 9 22.28 2.70 0.87
CA ALA A 9 22.69 2.56 -0.51
C ALA A 9 22.18 1.21 -1.05
N GLU A 10 21.67 1.21 -2.27
CA GLU A 10 21.32 -0.04 -2.96
C GLU A 10 22.58 -0.84 -3.26
N ILE A 11 22.45 -2.16 -3.18
CA ILE A 11 23.42 -3.13 -3.67
C ILE A 11 22.92 -3.76 -4.96
N LYS A 12 23.69 -4.65 -5.56
CA LYS A 12 23.30 -5.37 -6.79
C LYS A 12 23.10 -6.84 -6.49
N ASP A 13 22.05 -7.40 -7.12
CA ASP A 13 21.84 -8.84 -7.16
C ASP A 13 22.78 -9.52 -8.20
N GLU A 14 22.62 -10.83 -8.39
CA GLU A 14 23.44 -11.62 -9.32
C GLU A 14 23.27 -11.25 -10.79
N ASP A 15 22.15 -10.63 -11.17
CA ASP A 15 21.89 -10.15 -12.53
C ASP A 15 22.35 -8.70 -12.72
N GLY A 16 22.83 -8.04 -11.66
CA GLY A 16 23.28 -6.65 -11.64
C GLY A 16 22.17 -5.65 -11.42
N ASP A 17 20.95 -6.09 -11.14
CA ASP A 17 19.84 -5.23 -10.79
C ASP A 17 19.98 -4.68 -9.36
N ALA A 18 19.50 -3.46 -9.16
CA ALA A 18 19.50 -2.82 -7.85
C ALA A 18 18.58 -3.57 -6.87
N CYS A 19 19.06 -3.79 -5.65
CA CYS A 19 18.25 -4.36 -4.57
C CYS A 19 18.66 -3.77 -3.20
N GLU A 20 17.83 -3.99 -2.18
CA GLU A 20 18.11 -3.50 -0.84
C GLU A 20 19.16 -4.35 -0.11
N ASP A 21 20.02 -3.68 0.67
CA ASP A 21 21.00 -4.35 1.54
C ASP A 21 20.32 -4.83 2.83
N VAL A 22 19.85 -6.09 2.82
CA VAL A 22 19.23 -6.74 3.98
C VAL A 22 20.15 -6.76 5.19
N LYS A 23 21.46 -6.87 4.99
CA LYS A 23 22.43 -6.92 6.09
C LYS A 23 22.53 -5.56 6.79
N ALA A 24 22.65 -4.49 6.00
CA ALA A 24 22.65 -3.13 6.53
C ALA A 24 21.32 -2.79 7.23
N LEU A 25 20.18 -3.16 6.62
CA LEU A 25 18.85 -2.99 7.22
C LEU A 25 18.75 -3.73 8.56
N SER A 26 19.12 -5.00 8.60
CA SER A 26 19.08 -5.82 9.81
C SER A 26 19.94 -5.25 10.94
N GLY A 27 21.16 -4.84 10.62
CA GLY A 27 22.07 -4.22 11.58
C GLY A 27 21.49 -2.96 12.19
N TRP A 28 21.00 -2.06 11.32
CA TRP A 28 20.40 -0.80 11.77
C TRP A 28 19.16 -1.00 12.66
N VAL A 29 18.27 -1.94 12.28
CA VAL A 29 17.07 -2.25 13.08
C VAL A 29 17.46 -2.74 14.47
N LEU A 30 18.38 -3.72 14.56
CA LEU A 30 18.82 -4.28 15.83
C LEU A 30 19.53 -3.25 16.72
N GLU A 31 20.41 -2.44 16.15
CA GLU A 31 21.12 -1.39 16.87
C GLU A 31 20.15 -0.31 17.37
N THR A 32 19.23 0.15 16.50
CA THR A 32 18.24 1.17 16.86
C THR A 32 17.33 0.69 17.99
N ILE A 33 16.88 -0.57 17.97
CA ILE A 33 16.04 -1.12 19.05
C ILE A 33 16.82 -1.15 20.37
N LYS A 34 18.09 -1.58 20.38
CA LYS A 34 18.93 -1.59 21.58
C LYS A 34 19.13 -0.17 22.13
N GLU A 35 19.44 0.79 21.26
CA GLU A 35 19.58 2.19 21.67
C GLU A 35 18.29 2.76 22.26
N VAL A 36 17.13 2.51 21.62
CA VAL A 36 15.82 3.01 22.11
C VAL A 36 15.44 2.38 23.45
N ILE A 37 15.74 1.08 23.65
CA ILE A 37 15.53 0.40 24.93
C ILE A 37 16.39 1.01 26.06
N ALA A 38 17.60 1.48 25.73
CA ALA A 38 18.50 2.10 26.69
C ALA A 38 18.09 3.52 27.11
N LEU A 39 17.15 4.17 26.40
CA LEU A 39 16.69 5.52 26.72
C LEU A 39 15.88 5.52 28.02
N LYS A 40 16.28 6.39 28.99
CA LYS A 40 15.64 6.47 30.32
C LYS A 40 14.26 7.12 30.32
N ASN A 41 13.93 7.89 29.29
CA ASN A 41 12.66 8.63 29.16
C ASN A 41 11.53 7.79 28.57
N PHE A 42 11.82 6.57 28.11
CA PHE A 42 10.82 5.67 27.56
C PHE A 42 10.82 4.32 28.27
N SER A 43 9.66 3.75 28.45
CA SER A 43 9.49 2.36 28.86
C SER A 43 8.97 1.57 27.67
N ILE A 44 9.89 0.96 26.92
CA ILE A 44 9.54 0.15 25.74
C ILE A 44 9.08 -1.22 26.21
N ASN A 45 7.84 -1.60 25.94
CA ASN A 45 7.24 -2.87 26.34
C ASN A 45 6.92 -3.76 25.14
N ALA A 46 6.72 -3.16 23.97
CA ALA A 46 6.42 -3.89 22.74
C ALA A 46 7.05 -3.17 21.53
N VAL A 47 7.26 -3.93 20.47
CA VAL A 47 7.67 -3.46 19.15
C VAL A 47 6.88 -4.23 18.09
N ASN A 48 6.53 -3.56 17.00
CA ASN A 48 5.96 -4.19 15.81
C ASN A 48 6.50 -3.51 14.57
N PHE A 49 6.37 -4.17 13.43
CA PHE A 49 6.98 -3.76 12.18
C PHE A 49 5.96 -3.65 11.07
N SER A 50 6.14 -2.66 10.21
CA SER A 50 5.36 -2.52 8.98
C SER A 50 6.30 -2.17 7.84
N THR A 51 6.21 -2.91 6.75
CA THR A 51 6.95 -2.68 5.51
C THR A 51 6.10 -3.02 4.30
N TYR A 52 6.61 -2.74 3.11
CA TYR A 52 6.03 -3.32 1.90
C TYR A 52 6.10 -4.86 1.94
N GLY A 53 5.09 -5.53 1.34
CA GLY A 53 4.98 -7.00 1.30
C GLY A 53 5.38 -7.62 -0.05
N ALA A 54 6.07 -6.86 -0.90
CA ALA A 54 6.30 -7.25 -2.28
C ALA A 54 7.58 -8.10 -2.50
N SER A 55 8.35 -8.39 -1.45
CA SER A 55 9.59 -9.17 -1.55
C SER A 55 9.79 -10.09 -0.36
N PHE A 56 10.59 -11.13 -0.57
CA PHE A 56 10.93 -12.11 0.44
C PHE A 56 12.40 -12.04 0.84
N VAL A 57 12.65 -12.32 2.10
CA VAL A 57 13.96 -12.71 2.61
C VAL A 57 13.98 -14.24 2.72
N TYR A 58 14.95 -14.86 2.10
CA TYR A 58 15.09 -16.31 2.01
C TYR A 58 16.08 -16.83 3.04
N LEU A 59 15.63 -17.72 3.92
CA LEU A 59 16.42 -18.27 5.01
C LEU A 59 16.75 -19.75 4.75
N SER A 60 17.99 -20.12 5.06
CA SER A 60 18.43 -21.52 5.12
C SER A 60 17.89 -22.24 6.35
N GLU A 61 18.14 -23.54 6.47
CA GLU A 61 17.83 -24.34 7.67
C GLU A 61 18.50 -23.76 8.94
N ASN A 62 19.64 -23.09 8.81
CA ASN A 62 20.35 -22.45 9.92
C ASN A 62 19.90 -21.03 10.22
N GLY A 63 18.88 -20.51 9.50
CA GLY A 63 18.37 -19.15 9.65
C GLY A 63 19.23 -18.06 9.00
N GLU A 64 20.16 -18.44 8.12
CA GLU A 64 21.01 -17.50 7.38
C GLU A 64 20.29 -17.00 6.13
N VAL A 65 20.45 -15.71 5.80
CA VAL A 65 19.97 -15.12 4.55
C VAL A 65 20.85 -15.66 3.39
N ILE A 66 20.22 -16.31 2.41
CA ILE A 66 20.92 -17.04 1.34
C ILE A 66 20.69 -16.48 -0.07
N ALA A 67 19.90 -15.41 -0.19
CA ALA A 67 19.65 -14.73 -1.46
C ALA A 67 19.47 -13.23 -1.22
N PRO A 68 19.64 -12.39 -2.26
CA PRO A 68 19.29 -10.96 -2.19
C PRO A 68 17.82 -10.73 -1.85
N LEU A 69 17.49 -9.56 -1.28
CA LEU A 69 16.14 -9.05 -1.22
C LEU A 69 15.80 -8.46 -2.59
N TYR A 70 15.30 -9.30 -3.48
CA TYR A 70 15.02 -8.92 -4.86
C TYR A 70 14.08 -7.74 -4.94
N ASN A 71 14.44 -6.77 -5.77
CA ASN A 71 13.61 -5.60 -6.03
C ASN A 71 12.32 -6.04 -6.75
N TYR A 72 11.19 -5.64 -6.20
CA TYR A 72 9.88 -5.93 -6.80
C TYR A 72 9.64 -5.22 -8.15
N LEU A 73 10.48 -4.24 -8.50
CA LEU A 73 10.48 -3.58 -9.81
C LEU A 73 11.35 -4.30 -10.85
N LYS A 74 12.11 -5.33 -10.45
CA LYS A 74 12.93 -6.14 -11.37
C LYS A 74 12.04 -6.73 -12.47
N VAL A 75 12.48 -6.65 -13.71
CA VAL A 75 11.74 -7.16 -14.87
C VAL A 75 11.55 -8.67 -14.73
N TYR A 76 10.30 -9.13 -14.85
CA TYR A 76 9.97 -10.54 -14.83
C TYR A 76 10.13 -11.16 -16.23
N PRO A 77 10.78 -12.34 -16.39
CA PRO A 77 10.98 -12.96 -17.70
C PRO A 77 9.65 -13.29 -18.38
N THR A 78 9.45 -12.76 -19.59
CA THR A 78 8.18 -12.90 -20.33
C THR A 78 7.83 -14.36 -20.61
N GLU A 79 8.81 -15.16 -21.07
CA GLU A 79 8.60 -16.59 -21.39
C GLU A 79 8.16 -17.38 -20.15
N LEU A 80 8.77 -17.12 -18.99
CA LEU A 80 8.42 -17.79 -17.75
C LEU A 80 7.02 -17.36 -17.25
N LYS A 81 6.69 -16.07 -17.41
CA LYS A 81 5.35 -15.53 -17.12
C LYS A 81 4.30 -16.24 -17.98
N ASP A 82 4.51 -16.29 -19.28
CA ASP A 82 3.55 -16.87 -20.23
C ASP A 82 3.39 -18.39 -19.99
N PHE A 83 4.49 -19.09 -19.69
CA PHE A 83 4.46 -20.48 -19.30
C PHE A 83 3.65 -20.72 -18.02
N PHE A 84 3.86 -19.90 -16.98
CA PHE A 84 3.13 -19.98 -15.73
C PHE A 84 1.62 -19.85 -15.96
N TYR A 85 1.18 -18.77 -16.60
CA TYR A 85 -0.25 -18.55 -16.77
C TYR A 85 -0.89 -19.59 -17.68
N LYS A 86 -0.21 -20.03 -18.73
CA LYS A 86 -0.70 -21.13 -19.58
C LYS A 86 -0.89 -22.43 -18.78
N LYS A 87 -0.01 -22.71 -17.82
CA LYS A 87 -0.07 -23.91 -16.97
C LYS A 87 -1.21 -23.83 -15.95
N TYR A 88 -1.57 -22.64 -15.46
CA TYR A 88 -2.49 -22.47 -14.36
C TYR A 88 -3.85 -21.83 -14.71
N GLY A 89 -4.27 -21.90 -15.97
CA GLY A 89 -5.61 -21.51 -16.40
C GLY A 89 -5.72 -20.12 -17.04
N GLY A 90 -4.60 -19.40 -17.17
CA GLY A 90 -4.54 -18.09 -17.81
C GLY A 90 -4.44 -16.92 -16.82
N GLU A 91 -3.98 -15.80 -17.34
CA GLU A 91 -3.79 -14.57 -16.54
C GLU A 91 -5.06 -14.13 -15.82
N LYS A 92 -6.18 -14.14 -16.55
CA LYS A 92 -7.47 -13.69 -16.01
C LYS A 92 -7.94 -14.58 -14.85
N GLU A 93 -7.85 -15.91 -15.01
CA GLU A 93 -8.33 -16.85 -14.00
C GLU A 93 -7.52 -16.73 -12.71
N VAL A 94 -6.18 -16.78 -12.81
CA VAL A 94 -5.30 -16.65 -11.66
C VAL A 94 -5.50 -15.29 -10.98
N SER A 95 -5.60 -14.21 -11.76
CA SER A 95 -5.77 -12.86 -11.21
C SER A 95 -7.10 -12.69 -10.47
N LEU A 96 -8.19 -13.27 -10.98
CA LEU A 96 -9.50 -13.23 -10.29
C LEU A 96 -9.47 -14.02 -8.98
N GLN A 97 -8.96 -15.26 -9.01
CA GLN A 97 -8.87 -16.12 -7.82
C GLN A 97 -7.98 -15.53 -6.74
N THR A 98 -6.88 -14.88 -7.15
CA THR A 98 -5.93 -14.24 -6.23
C THR A 98 -6.23 -12.76 -5.98
N SER A 99 -7.29 -12.23 -6.56
CA SER A 99 -7.69 -10.81 -6.48
C SER A 99 -6.53 -9.85 -6.72
N SER A 100 -5.66 -10.18 -7.67
CA SER A 100 -4.46 -9.41 -7.98
C SER A 100 -4.17 -9.38 -9.49
N PRO A 101 -3.99 -8.20 -10.10
CA PRO A 101 -3.53 -8.09 -11.49
C PRO A 101 -2.17 -8.76 -11.71
N VAL A 102 -1.81 -8.97 -12.97
CA VAL A 102 -0.47 -9.43 -13.37
C VAL A 102 0.52 -8.28 -13.25
N LEU A 103 1.41 -8.36 -12.26
CA LEU A 103 2.35 -7.29 -11.89
C LEU A 103 3.83 -7.74 -11.91
N GLY A 104 4.14 -8.89 -12.49
CA GLY A 104 5.51 -9.42 -12.55
C GLY A 104 6.09 -9.69 -11.15
N ASN A 105 7.28 -9.18 -10.86
CA ASN A 105 7.93 -9.36 -9.56
C ASN A 105 7.19 -8.68 -8.39
N LEU A 106 6.34 -7.70 -8.64
CA LEU A 106 5.50 -7.10 -7.61
C LEU A 106 4.48 -8.12 -7.06
N ASN A 107 4.09 -9.12 -7.85
CA ASN A 107 3.45 -10.32 -7.34
C ASN A 107 4.51 -11.20 -6.66
N ALA A 108 4.71 -11.05 -5.36
CA ALA A 108 5.82 -11.70 -4.65
C ALA A 108 5.87 -13.22 -4.83
N GLY A 109 4.73 -13.89 -4.98
CA GLY A 109 4.68 -15.32 -5.29
C GLY A 109 5.40 -15.69 -6.59
N MET A 110 5.40 -14.80 -7.58
CA MET A 110 6.08 -15.01 -8.84
C MET A 110 7.61 -15.01 -8.68
N GLN A 111 8.16 -14.31 -7.68
CA GLN A 111 9.60 -14.38 -7.37
C GLN A 111 10.00 -15.80 -6.94
N LEU A 112 9.17 -16.47 -6.12
CA LEU A 112 9.40 -17.86 -5.72
C LEU A 112 9.31 -18.83 -6.91
N TYR A 113 8.32 -18.60 -7.79
CA TYR A 113 8.19 -19.39 -9.01
C TYR A 113 9.42 -19.21 -9.93
N ARG A 114 9.92 -17.97 -10.06
CA ARG A 114 11.14 -17.67 -10.80
C ARG A 114 12.35 -18.38 -10.22
N LEU A 115 12.60 -18.25 -8.91
CA LEU A 115 13.73 -18.92 -8.25
C LEU A 115 13.70 -20.43 -8.43
N LYS A 116 12.53 -21.04 -8.30
CA LYS A 116 12.37 -22.48 -8.49
C LYS A 116 12.78 -22.96 -9.88
N ASN A 117 12.49 -22.16 -10.92
CA ASN A 117 12.73 -22.54 -12.32
C ASN A 117 14.13 -22.11 -12.81
N GLU A 118 14.62 -20.94 -12.40
CA GLU A 118 15.90 -20.39 -12.88
C GLU A 118 17.08 -20.75 -11.98
N GLN A 119 16.82 -20.90 -10.65
CA GLN A 119 17.86 -21.17 -9.66
C GLN A 119 17.47 -22.35 -8.73
N PRO A 120 17.24 -23.56 -9.27
CA PRO A 120 16.73 -24.69 -8.50
C PRO A 120 17.67 -25.14 -7.35
N GLU A 121 18.97 -24.96 -7.51
CA GLU A 121 19.93 -25.28 -6.45
C GLU A 121 19.82 -24.32 -5.26
N LEU A 122 19.61 -23.03 -5.50
CA LEU A 122 19.34 -22.05 -4.47
C LEU A 122 17.98 -22.32 -3.82
N PHE A 123 16.94 -22.51 -4.65
CA PHE A 123 15.58 -22.78 -4.19
C PHE A 123 15.52 -24.00 -3.25
N SER A 124 16.28 -25.07 -3.54
CA SER A 124 16.33 -26.27 -2.70
C SER A 124 16.91 -26.06 -1.31
N LYS A 125 17.67 -24.98 -1.09
CA LYS A 125 18.29 -24.61 0.20
C LYS A 125 17.40 -23.70 1.05
N ILE A 126 16.29 -23.19 0.48
CA ILE A 126 15.37 -22.31 1.19
C ILE A 126 14.57 -23.13 2.18
N LYS A 127 14.71 -22.81 3.46
CA LYS A 127 13.86 -23.34 4.53
C LYS A 127 12.61 -22.50 4.70
N TYR A 128 12.79 -21.16 4.75
CA TYR A 128 11.68 -20.20 4.91
C TYR A 128 11.83 -19.05 3.90
N ALA A 129 10.69 -18.66 3.32
CA ALA A 129 10.52 -17.43 2.58
C ALA A 129 9.67 -16.47 3.44
N LEU A 130 10.30 -15.50 4.07
CA LEU A 130 9.63 -14.54 4.95
C LEU A 130 9.42 -13.24 4.20
N HIS A 131 8.20 -12.71 4.19
CA HIS A 131 8.01 -11.32 3.79
C HIS A 131 8.81 -10.39 4.70
N LEU A 132 9.22 -9.25 4.20
CA LEU A 132 10.14 -8.35 4.91
C LEU A 132 9.70 -8.00 6.34
N PRO A 133 8.41 -7.66 6.64
CA PRO A 133 8.03 -7.34 8.02
C PRO A 133 8.15 -8.54 8.96
N GLN A 134 7.88 -9.75 8.48
CA GLN A 134 8.04 -10.98 9.26
C GLN A 134 9.51 -11.34 9.47
N TYR A 135 10.36 -11.04 8.47
CA TYR A 135 11.80 -11.20 8.65
C TYR A 135 12.35 -10.25 9.73
N ILE A 136 11.90 -9.00 9.76
CA ILE A 136 12.35 -8.06 10.80
C ILE A 136 11.90 -8.54 12.19
N SER A 137 10.69 -9.09 12.32
CA SER A 137 10.24 -9.74 13.55
C SER A 137 11.12 -10.94 13.92
N TYR A 138 11.48 -11.77 12.93
CA TYR A 138 12.38 -12.92 13.11
C TYR A 138 13.75 -12.53 13.66
N LEU A 139 14.30 -11.37 13.30
CA LEU A 139 15.59 -10.89 13.82
C LEU A 139 15.63 -10.79 15.36
N LEU A 140 14.47 -10.57 15.99
CA LEU A 140 14.35 -10.44 17.43
C LEU A 140 13.87 -11.71 18.12
N THR A 141 13.00 -12.46 17.46
CA THR A 141 12.30 -13.61 18.05
C THR A 141 12.96 -14.94 17.74
N TYR A 142 13.72 -15.01 16.64
CA TYR A 142 14.24 -16.26 16.04
C TYR A 142 13.13 -17.28 15.75
N GLU A 143 11.86 -16.84 15.70
CA GLU A 143 10.70 -17.65 15.36
C GLU A 143 10.17 -17.20 14.00
N ALA A 144 10.17 -18.12 13.03
CA ALA A 144 9.65 -17.84 11.69
C ALA A 144 8.11 -17.85 11.73
N MET A 145 7.51 -16.77 11.26
CA MET A 145 6.06 -16.54 11.24
C MET A 145 5.63 -16.00 9.88
N THR A 146 4.36 -16.17 9.57
CA THR A 146 3.71 -15.58 8.40
C THR A 146 2.48 -14.78 8.85
N ASP A 147 2.14 -13.72 8.14
CA ASP A 147 1.00 -12.86 8.42
C ASP A 147 0.08 -12.76 7.21
N ILE A 148 -1.24 -12.77 7.47
CA ILE A 148 -2.25 -12.77 6.39
C ILE A 148 -2.23 -11.49 5.56
N THR A 149 -1.86 -10.34 6.14
CA THR A 149 -1.80 -9.08 5.41
C THR A 149 -0.69 -9.08 4.37
N SER A 150 0.42 -9.75 4.65
CA SER A 150 1.54 -9.92 3.72
C SER A 150 1.23 -10.97 2.65
N ILE A 151 0.64 -12.12 3.03
CA ILE A 151 0.21 -13.15 2.06
C ILE A 151 -0.92 -12.64 1.17
N GLY A 152 -1.90 -11.95 1.75
CA GLY A 152 -3.12 -11.51 1.08
C GLY A 152 -3.04 -10.11 0.46
N CYS A 153 -1.83 -9.56 0.22
CA CYS A 153 -1.67 -8.39 -0.65
C CYS A 153 -1.60 -8.82 -2.13
N HIS A 154 -1.02 -8.05 -3.00
CA HIS A 154 -0.88 -8.35 -4.44
C HIS A 154 0.13 -9.48 -4.77
N THR A 155 0.17 -10.55 -3.99
CA THR A 155 1.20 -11.60 -4.09
C THR A 155 0.92 -12.69 -5.12
N GLN A 156 -0.34 -12.89 -5.49
CA GLN A 156 -0.86 -14.06 -6.22
C GLN A 156 -0.67 -15.40 -5.49
N LEU A 157 -0.44 -15.38 -4.17
CA LEU A 157 -0.29 -16.59 -3.36
C LEU A 157 -1.62 -17.08 -2.77
N TRP A 158 -2.56 -16.17 -2.50
CA TRP A 158 -3.79 -16.44 -1.75
C TRP A 158 -5.01 -16.52 -2.66
N ASP A 159 -5.81 -17.55 -2.49
CA ASP A 159 -7.13 -17.68 -3.10
C ASP A 159 -8.17 -17.02 -2.18
N PHE A 160 -8.71 -15.89 -2.62
CA PHE A 160 -9.62 -15.08 -1.82
C PHE A 160 -11.01 -15.69 -1.65
N GLU A 161 -11.42 -16.60 -2.53
CA GLU A 161 -12.69 -17.30 -2.42
C GLU A 161 -12.57 -18.51 -1.48
N LYS A 162 -11.49 -19.30 -1.63
CA LYS A 162 -11.26 -20.51 -0.83
C LYS A 162 -10.63 -20.21 0.53
N HIS A 163 -10.14 -19.00 0.77
CA HIS A 163 -9.42 -18.60 1.99
C HIS A 163 -8.23 -19.52 2.33
N THR A 164 -7.42 -19.81 1.32
CA THR A 164 -6.24 -20.68 1.43
C THR A 164 -5.19 -20.27 0.40
N TYR A 165 -3.99 -20.84 0.49
CA TYR A 165 -3.02 -20.73 -0.60
C TYR A 165 -3.62 -21.23 -1.91
N HIS A 166 -3.37 -20.48 -2.99
CA HIS A 166 -3.83 -20.83 -4.33
C HIS A 166 -3.30 -22.19 -4.78
N ASP A 167 -4.05 -22.90 -5.62
CA ASP A 167 -3.72 -24.28 -6.05
C ASP A 167 -2.36 -24.40 -6.75
N TRP A 168 -1.89 -23.34 -7.43
CA TRP A 168 -0.56 -23.34 -8.03
C TRP A 168 0.55 -23.38 -6.98
N VAL A 169 0.38 -22.69 -5.84
CA VAL A 169 1.34 -22.65 -4.72
C VAL A 169 1.53 -24.05 -4.14
N LYS A 170 0.40 -24.79 -3.99
CA LYS A 170 0.39 -26.18 -3.51
C LYS A 170 1.02 -27.13 -4.52
N LYS A 171 0.63 -27.03 -5.81
CA LYS A 171 1.19 -27.86 -6.88
C LYS A 171 2.68 -27.68 -7.07
N GLU A 172 3.19 -26.48 -6.83
CA GLU A 172 4.63 -26.18 -6.87
C GLU A 172 5.32 -26.46 -5.54
N GLU A 173 4.61 -26.93 -4.52
CA GLU A 173 5.13 -27.18 -3.16
C GLU A 173 5.74 -25.96 -2.49
N ILE A 174 5.43 -24.75 -2.98
CA ILE A 174 5.94 -23.47 -2.46
C ILE A 174 5.36 -23.18 -1.07
N GLU A 175 4.15 -23.68 -0.77
CA GLU A 175 3.53 -23.51 0.55
C GLU A 175 4.41 -24.03 1.70
N LYS A 176 5.29 -25.01 1.43
CA LYS A 176 6.20 -25.59 2.41
C LYS A 176 7.27 -24.60 2.90
N LEU A 177 7.50 -23.53 2.14
CA LEU A 177 8.45 -22.47 2.49
C LEU A 177 7.86 -21.42 3.43
N PHE A 178 6.54 -21.45 3.62
CA PHE A 178 5.88 -20.50 4.50
C PHE A 178 5.69 -21.10 5.89
N PRO A 179 6.15 -20.39 6.94
CA PRO A 179 5.81 -20.75 8.32
C PRO A 179 4.30 -20.68 8.56
N PRO A 180 3.81 -21.17 9.71
CA PRO A 180 2.41 -21.02 10.08
C PRO A 180 1.95 -19.56 10.06
N VAL A 181 0.71 -19.34 9.64
CA VAL A 181 0.07 -18.02 9.66
C VAL A 181 -0.37 -17.68 11.08
N PHE A 182 0.12 -16.55 11.58
CA PHE A 182 -0.28 -15.97 12.86
C PHE A 182 -1.23 -14.80 12.62
N SER A 183 -1.98 -14.42 13.65
CA SER A 183 -2.77 -13.19 13.60
C SER A 183 -1.85 -11.97 13.62
N SER A 184 -2.15 -10.94 12.85
CA SER A 184 -1.43 -9.66 12.90
C SER A 184 -1.44 -9.02 14.30
N SER A 185 -2.35 -9.47 15.16
CA SER A 185 -2.43 -9.05 16.57
C SER A 185 -1.62 -9.90 17.54
N ASP A 186 -0.98 -10.97 17.09
CA ASP A 186 -0.18 -11.83 17.94
C ASP A 186 1.19 -11.22 18.25
N VAL A 187 1.74 -11.61 19.39
CA VAL A 187 3.08 -11.22 19.81
C VAL A 187 3.86 -12.43 20.31
N LYS A 188 5.17 -12.36 20.17
CA LYS A 188 6.13 -13.28 20.80
C LYS A 188 6.91 -12.55 21.87
N GLU A 189 7.17 -13.21 22.98
CA GLU A 189 8.00 -12.65 24.05
C GLU A 189 9.46 -13.03 23.82
N THR A 190 10.33 -12.06 23.91
CA THR A 190 11.77 -12.25 23.79
C THR A 190 12.51 -11.36 24.80
N ILE A 191 13.78 -11.64 25.05
CA ILE A 191 14.64 -10.83 25.91
C ILE A 191 15.67 -10.09 25.05
N VAL A 192 15.57 -8.75 25.06
CA VAL A 192 16.53 -7.86 24.41
C VAL A 192 17.15 -6.96 25.48
N GLU A 193 18.50 -6.93 25.56
CA GLU A 193 19.22 -6.12 26.57
C GLU A 193 18.69 -6.33 28.00
N ASN A 194 18.47 -7.58 28.40
CA ASN A 194 17.90 -7.99 29.69
C ASN A 194 16.49 -7.48 29.98
N LYS A 195 15.74 -7.04 28.98
CA LYS A 195 14.37 -6.57 29.08
C LYS A 195 13.44 -7.50 28.32
N LEU A 196 12.36 -7.92 28.96
CA LEU A 196 11.27 -8.65 28.31
C LEU A 196 10.57 -7.71 27.34
N LEU A 197 10.53 -8.08 26.06
CA LEU A 197 9.93 -7.33 24.98
C LEU A 197 8.89 -8.20 24.26
N LYS A 198 7.72 -7.63 24.00
CA LYS A 198 6.68 -8.24 23.17
C LYS A 198 6.89 -7.80 21.73
N VAL A 199 7.11 -8.75 20.84
CA VAL A 199 7.41 -8.49 19.42
C VAL A 199 6.22 -8.95 18.59
N GLY A 200 5.61 -8.03 17.83
CA GLY A 200 4.53 -8.35 16.90
C GLY A 200 5.03 -9.13 15.69
N VAL A 201 4.11 -9.82 15.02
CA VAL A 201 4.42 -10.65 13.83
C VAL A 201 4.97 -9.83 12.67
N GLY A 202 4.64 -8.53 12.62
CA GLY A 202 4.88 -7.67 11.47
C GLY A 202 3.71 -7.75 10.49
N LEU A 203 3.46 -6.66 9.74
CA LEU A 203 2.34 -6.60 8.79
C LEU A 203 2.63 -5.69 7.60
N HIS A 204 1.84 -5.87 6.54
CA HIS A 204 1.92 -5.08 5.31
C HIS A 204 1.57 -3.61 5.55
N ASP A 205 2.30 -2.68 4.92
CA ASP A 205 2.19 -1.23 5.14
C ASP A 205 0.81 -0.65 4.86
N SER A 206 0.21 -1.01 3.72
CA SER A 206 -1.12 -0.53 3.34
C SER A 206 -2.21 -1.04 4.29
N SER A 207 -2.08 -2.28 4.76
CA SER A 207 -2.96 -2.85 5.77
C SER A 207 -2.78 -2.18 7.13
N ALA A 208 -1.52 -1.87 7.51
CA ALA A 208 -1.23 -1.13 8.72
C ALA A 208 -1.82 0.29 8.70
N ALA A 209 -1.66 1.02 7.59
CA ALA A 209 -2.17 2.37 7.43
C ALA A 209 -3.70 2.47 7.56
N LEU A 210 -4.42 1.37 7.30
CA LEU A 210 -5.88 1.31 7.44
C LEU A 210 -6.33 1.14 8.90
N ILE A 211 -5.50 0.55 9.79
CA ILE A 211 -5.87 0.22 11.17
C ILE A 211 -6.34 1.42 11.99
N PRO A 212 -5.70 2.62 11.96
CA PRO A 212 -6.21 3.78 12.68
C PRO A 212 -7.65 4.14 12.33
N TYR A 213 -8.02 4.00 11.05
CA TYR A 213 -9.38 4.27 10.58
C TYR A 213 -10.36 3.20 11.06
N LEU A 214 -10.02 1.92 10.94
CA LEU A 214 -10.84 0.80 11.42
C LEU A 214 -11.03 0.82 12.93
N ALA A 215 -10.05 1.34 13.69
CA ALA A 215 -10.15 1.47 15.14
C ALA A 215 -11.07 2.62 15.58
N ASN A 216 -11.27 3.66 14.75
CA ASN A 216 -12.03 4.85 15.09
C ASN A 216 -13.40 4.91 14.42
N PHE A 217 -13.61 4.20 13.29
CA PHE A 217 -14.86 4.26 12.52
C PHE A 217 -15.41 2.87 12.27
N THR A 218 -16.65 2.66 12.68
CA THR A 218 -17.39 1.39 12.48
C THR A 218 -18.36 1.45 11.30
N GLU A 219 -18.72 2.65 10.87
CA GLU A 219 -19.59 2.86 9.70
C GLU A 219 -18.79 2.73 8.40
N PRO A 220 -19.42 2.23 7.33
CA PRO A 220 -18.74 2.07 6.05
C PRO A 220 -18.14 3.37 5.49
N PHE A 221 -16.86 3.31 5.16
CA PHE A 221 -16.09 4.40 4.59
C PHE A 221 -15.20 3.93 3.43
N ILE A 222 -14.73 4.88 2.65
CA ILE A 222 -13.57 4.71 1.75
C ILE A 222 -12.41 5.53 2.30
N LEU A 223 -11.21 4.96 2.30
CA LEU A 223 -9.96 5.67 2.51
C LEU A 223 -9.24 5.82 1.17
N ILE A 224 -8.97 7.06 0.75
CA ILE A 224 -8.09 7.35 -0.38
C ILE A 224 -6.72 7.73 0.20
N SER A 225 -5.77 6.81 0.10
CA SER A 225 -4.37 7.05 0.50
C SER A 225 -3.62 7.62 -0.69
N THR A 226 -3.06 8.83 -0.52
CA THR A 226 -2.46 9.59 -1.61
C THR A 226 -0.95 9.80 -1.40
N GLY A 227 -0.16 9.15 -2.24
CA GLY A 227 1.28 9.27 -2.38
C GLY A 227 1.63 9.29 -3.88
N THR A 228 2.65 8.55 -4.29
CA THR A 228 2.94 8.28 -5.71
C THR A 228 1.73 7.63 -6.40
N TRP A 229 1.09 6.70 -5.71
CA TRP A 229 -0.22 6.15 -6.05
C TRP A 229 -1.32 6.81 -5.22
N CYS A 230 -2.50 6.92 -5.81
CA CYS A 230 -3.74 7.18 -5.09
C CYS A 230 -4.52 5.85 -5.04
N ILE A 231 -4.65 5.29 -3.84
CA ILE A 231 -5.32 4.00 -3.65
C ILE A 231 -6.60 4.22 -2.87
N SER A 232 -7.73 3.88 -3.47
CA SER A 232 -9.04 3.92 -2.82
C SER A 232 -9.32 2.57 -2.18
N PHE A 233 -9.36 2.49 -0.85
CA PHE A 233 -9.65 1.28 -0.08
C PHE A 233 -11.09 1.29 0.42
N ASN A 234 -11.81 0.17 0.23
CA ASN A 234 -13.08 -0.08 0.89
C ASN A 234 -13.04 -1.38 1.70
N PRO A 235 -12.80 -1.31 3.01
CA PRO A 235 -12.75 -2.49 3.88
C PRO A 235 -14.12 -3.11 4.18
N PHE A 236 -15.20 -2.50 3.69
CA PHE A 236 -16.57 -2.98 3.85
C PHE A 236 -17.15 -3.59 2.57
N ASN A 237 -16.45 -3.49 1.44
CA ASN A 237 -16.82 -4.16 0.21
C ASN A 237 -16.09 -5.50 0.10
N ARG A 238 -16.82 -6.59 0.35
CA ARG A 238 -16.29 -7.98 0.36
C ARG A 238 -16.71 -8.78 -0.87
N GLU A 239 -17.34 -8.13 -1.85
CA GLU A 239 -17.72 -8.80 -3.09
C GLU A 239 -16.45 -9.26 -3.84
N PRO A 240 -16.49 -10.44 -4.47
CA PRO A 240 -15.40 -10.91 -5.30
C PRO A 240 -15.02 -9.89 -6.38
N LEU A 241 -13.76 -9.89 -6.78
CA LEU A 241 -13.28 -9.02 -7.85
C LEU A 241 -13.88 -9.45 -9.20
N THR A 242 -14.39 -8.50 -9.95
CA THR A 242 -14.91 -8.75 -11.31
C THR A 242 -13.82 -8.55 -12.36
N SER A 243 -14.02 -9.12 -13.56
CA SER A 243 -13.11 -8.91 -14.68
C SER A 243 -12.94 -7.43 -15.05
N THR A 244 -14.02 -6.66 -15.01
CA THR A 244 -13.98 -5.23 -15.31
C THR A 244 -13.19 -4.45 -14.26
N GLU A 245 -13.35 -4.78 -12.98
CA GLU A 245 -12.56 -4.18 -11.91
C GLU A 245 -11.07 -4.52 -12.07
N LEU A 246 -10.75 -5.79 -12.37
CA LEU A 246 -9.38 -6.22 -12.60
C LEU A 246 -8.72 -5.47 -13.79
N GLU A 247 -9.43 -5.32 -14.90
CA GLU A 247 -8.97 -4.57 -16.09
C GLU A 247 -8.75 -3.07 -15.81
N ASN A 248 -9.34 -2.56 -14.73
CA ASN A 248 -9.20 -1.17 -14.26
C ASN A 248 -8.30 -1.06 -13.01
N ASP A 249 -7.38 -1.99 -12.85
CA ASP A 249 -6.36 -2.02 -11.80
C ASP A 249 -6.92 -2.06 -10.37
N CYS A 250 -8.06 -2.74 -10.21
CA CYS A 250 -8.58 -3.09 -8.89
C CYS A 250 -7.94 -4.39 -8.40
N LEU A 251 -7.80 -4.49 -7.08
CA LEU A 251 -7.26 -5.66 -6.40
C LEU A 251 -7.85 -5.77 -4.99
N CYS A 252 -7.54 -6.85 -4.29
CA CYS A 252 -7.82 -6.93 -2.87
C CYS A 252 -6.55 -6.99 -2.03
N TYR A 253 -6.61 -6.36 -0.87
CA TYR A 253 -5.70 -6.53 0.25
C TYR A 253 -6.40 -7.31 1.35
N MET A 254 -5.65 -7.73 2.37
CA MET A 254 -6.22 -8.24 3.61
C MET A 254 -6.05 -7.24 4.73
N GLU A 255 -7.12 -6.95 5.49
CA GLU A 255 -6.99 -6.23 6.74
C GLU A 255 -6.38 -7.13 7.83
N TYR A 256 -5.93 -6.54 8.92
CA TYR A 256 -5.24 -7.24 10.03
C TYR A 256 -6.10 -8.32 10.73
N ASN A 257 -7.42 -8.33 10.56
CA ASN A 257 -8.34 -9.39 11.01
C ASN A 257 -8.62 -10.46 9.94
N GLY A 258 -7.91 -10.43 8.80
CA GLY A 258 -8.05 -11.40 7.72
C GLY A 258 -9.28 -11.22 6.84
N GLN A 259 -9.92 -10.04 6.84
CA GLN A 259 -11.03 -9.75 5.93
C GLN A 259 -10.51 -9.07 4.65
N PRO A 260 -11.08 -9.38 3.47
CA PRO A 260 -10.71 -8.72 2.23
C PRO A 260 -11.02 -7.22 2.26
N VAL A 261 -10.12 -6.44 1.67
CA VAL A 261 -10.28 -5.00 1.43
C VAL A 261 -10.20 -4.77 -0.06
N LYS A 262 -11.31 -4.43 -0.68
CA LYS A 262 -11.32 -4.09 -2.12
C LYS A 262 -10.62 -2.74 -2.31
N ALA A 263 -9.74 -2.65 -3.28
CA ALA A 263 -8.97 -1.45 -3.59
C ALA A 263 -8.90 -1.20 -5.08
N SER A 264 -8.82 0.08 -5.46
CA SER A 264 -8.46 0.52 -6.82
C SER A 264 -7.23 1.42 -6.76
N ARG A 265 -6.34 1.28 -7.73
CA ARG A 265 -5.10 2.04 -7.82
C ARG A 265 -5.14 3.04 -8.97
N LEU A 266 -4.54 4.20 -8.75
CA LEU A 266 -4.38 5.25 -9.76
C LEU A 266 -3.00 5.88 -9.60
N PHE A 267 -2.22 5.98 -10.67
CA PHE A 267 -0.85 6.53 -10.64
C PHE A 267 -0.83 8.07 -10.70
N ALA A 268 -1.76 8.69 -9.98
CA ALA A 268 -2.05 10.12 -10.05
C ALA A 268 -1.00 11.01 -9.37
N GLY A 269 -0.35 10.53 -8.32
CA GLY A 269 0.67 11.32 -7.64
C GLY A 269 1.90 11.54 -8.51
N GLN A 270 2.35 10.52 -9.22
CA GLN A 270 3.46 10.63 -10.17
C GLN A 270 3.11 11.53 -11.35
N GLU A 271 1.90 11.41 -11.87
CA GLU A 271 1.42 12.31 -12.92
C GLU A 271 1.40 13.77 -12.44
N HIS A 272 0.82 13.99 -11.27
CA HIS A 272 0.78 15.32 -10.66
C HIS A 272 2.19 15.93 -10.54
N GLU A 273 3.16 15.18 -10.01
CA GLU A 273 4.54 15.65 -9.87
C GLU A 273 5.15 16.06 -11.21
N THR A 274 4.96 15.21 -12.22
CA THR A 274 5.47 15.47 -13.59
C THR A 274 4.83 16.70 -14.21
N GLN A 275 3.50 16.82 -14.12
CA GLN A 275 2.78 17.92 -14.77
C GLN A 275 2.93 19.25 -14.04
N VAL A 276 3.04 19.25 -12.71
CA VAL A 276 3.32 20.46 -11.93
C VAL A 276 4.67 21.05 -12.30
N LYS A 277 5.69 20.22 -12.52
CA LYS A 277 7.00 20.67 -13.01
C LYS A 277 6.87 21.32 -14.40
N ARG A 278 6.14 20.67 -15.32
CA ARG A 278 5.86 21.21 -16.67
C ARG A 278 5.14 22.57 -16.60
N LEU A 279 4.14 22.71 -15.71
CA LEU A 279 3.43 23.97 -15.48
C LEU A 279 4.36 25.06 -14.90
N ALA A 280 5.18 24.71 -13.92
CA ALA A 280 6.12 25.63 -13.29
C ALA A 280 7.13 26.19 -14.32
N ASP A 281 7.68 25.32 -15.15
CA ASP A 281 8.61 25.70 -16.23
C ASP A 281 7.93 26.64 -17.25
N HIS A 282 6.69 26.32 -17.67
CA HIS A 282 5.96 27.14 -18.66
C HIS A 282 5.60 28.54 -18.13
N PHE A 283 5.11 28.64 -16.91
CA PHE A 283 4.66 29.91 -16.32
C PHE A 283 5.76 30.65 -15.54
N GLY A 284 7.01 30.17 -15.56
CA GLY A 284 8.13 30.79 -14.85
C GLY A 284 7.94 30.82 -13.33
N LYS A 285 7.33 29.78 -12.76
CA LYS A 285 7.07 29.62 -11.33
C LYS A 285 8.04 28.63 -10.68
N ASN A 286 8.12 28.69 -9.36
CA ASN A 286 8.83 27.68 -8.58
C ASN A 286 8.05 26.35 -8.58
N GLY A 287 8.74 25.21 -8.56
CA GLY A 287 8.14 23.87 -8.61
C GLY A 287 7.13 23.59 -7.50
N ASN A 288 7.19 24.29 -6.38
CA ASN A 288 6.24 24.15 -5.27
C ASN A 288 5.10 25.19 -5.30
N TYR A 289 5.00 26.01 -6.36
CA TYR A 289 4.00 27.08 -6.44
C TYR A 289 2.56 26.56 -6.29
N TYR A 290 2.28 25.33 -6.78
CA TYR A 290 0.97 24.70 -6.65
C TYR A 290 0.44 24.60 -5.21
N THR A 291 1.32 24.60 -4.21
CA THR A 291 0.91 24.52 -2.79
C THR A 291 0.23 25.82 -2.31
N GLN A 292 0.37 26.90 -3.06
CA GLN A 292 -0.21 28.22 -2.78
C GLN A 292 -1.52 28.45 -3.55
N VAL A 293 -1.88 27.55 -4.48
CA VAL A 293 -3.09 27.67 -5.29
C VAL A 293 -4.32 27.36 -4.44
N SER A 294 -5.18 28.34 -4.28
CA SER A 294 -6.49 28.17 -3.64
C SER A 294 -7.51 27.64 -4.66
N TYR A 295 -8.53 26.95 -4.17
CA TYR A 295 -9.64 26.54 -5.03
C TYR A 295 -10.47 27.73 -5.47
N ASP A 296 -10.72 27.82 -6.79
CA ASP A 296 -11.61 28.79 -7.41
C ASP A 296 -12.59 28.05 -8.31
N SER A 297 -13.87 28.08 -7.94
CA SER A 297 -14.92 27.40 -8.71
C SER A 297 -15.14 27.99 -10.11
N SER A 298 -14.75 29.24 -10.37
CA SER A 298 -14.86 29.88 -11.67
C SER A 298 -13.85 29.34 -12.71
N LEU A 299 -12.77 28.67 -12.22
CA LEU A 299 -11.77 28.01 -13.06
C LEU A 299 -12.09 26.54 -13.35
N VAL A 300 -13.22 26.03 -12.85
CA VAL A 300 -13.65 24.66 -13.07
C VAL A 300 -14.58 24.61 -14.29
N GLU A 301 -14.14 23.96 -15.35
CA GLU A 301 -14.88 23.86 -16.60
C GLU A 301 -15.53 22.48 -16.76
N GLY A 302 -16.80 22.46 -17.19
CA GLY A 302 -17.48 21.25 -17.62
C GLY A 302 -17.88 20.29 -16.50
N ASN A 303 -18.31 19.09 -16.88
CA ASN A 303 -18.75 18.04 -15.96
C ASN A 303 -17.61 17.06 -15.70
N LEU A 304 -17.29 16.81 -14.43
CA LEU A 304 -16.26 15.88 -13.98
C LEU A 304 -16.60 14.39 -14.21
N ASN A 305 -17.86 14.08 -14.54
CA ASN A 305 -18.39 12.71 -14.64
C ASN A 305 -18.11 12.06 -16.02
N ASN A 306 -16.90 12.14 -16.54
CA ASN A 306 -16.52 11.40 -17.73
C ASN A 306 -16.14 9.96 -17.35
N THR A 307 -17.05 9.01 -17.54
CA THR A 307 -16.90 7.59 -17.20
C THR A 307 -16.05 6.78 -18.18
N SER A 308 -15.60 7.37 -19.29
CA SER A 308 -14.80 6.68 -20.32
C SER A 308 -13.28 6.80 -20.10
N VAL A 309 -12.86 7.36 -18.98
CA VAL A 309 -11.43 7.55 -18.65
C VAL A 309 -10.84 6.23 -18.13
N LYS A 310 -9.66 5.86 -18.64
CA LYS A 310 -8.90 4.72 -18.12
C LYS A 310 -8.26 5.06 -16.79
N THR A 311 -8.14 4.07 -15.91
CA THR A 311 -7.53 4.17 -14.58
C THR A 311 -6.21 3.38 -14.49
N GLY A 312 -5.69 3.17 -13.31
CA GLY A 312 -4.46 2.42 -13.08
C GLY A 312 -3.21 3.21 -13.43
N VAL A 313 -2.38 2.66 -14.28
CA VAL A 313 -1.11 3.26 -14.73
C VAL A 313 -1.28 4.26 -15.89
N HIS A 314 -2.50 4.43 -16.40
CA HIS A 314 -2.75 5.34 -17.52
C HIS A 314 -2.74 6.79 -17.06
N THR A 315 -2.12 7.66 -17.87
CA THR A 315 -2.16 9.11 -17.65
C THR A 315 -3.57 9.66 -17.88
N SER A 316 -3.85 10.80 -17.28
CA SER A 316 -5.17 11.46 -17.40
C SER A 316 -5.42 12.07 -18.78
N GLY A 317 -4.37 12.22 -19.59
CA GLY A 317 -4.40 12.88 -20.89
C GLY A 317 -4.07 14.38 -20.84
N PHE A 318 -3.82 14.95 -19.66
CA PHE A 318 -3.44 16.35 -19.51
C PHE A 318 -2.11 16.68 -20.22
N GLU A 319 -1.21 15.71 -20.36
CA GLU A 319 0.04 15.87 -21.11
C GLU A 319 -0.15 16.32 -22.56
N ASN A 320 -1.31 16.03 -23.16
CA ASN A 320 -1.66 16.39 -24.52
C ASN A 320 -2.24 17.83 -24.64
N GLU A 321 -2.48 18.50 -23.54
CA GLU A 321 -2.98 19.87 -23.52
C GLU A 321 -1.88 20.88 -23.87
N SER A 322 -2.16 21.85 -24.79
CA SER A 322 -1.28 23.00 -24.97
C SER A 322 -1.41 23.92 -23.78
N LEU A 323 -0.27 24.28 -23.17
CA LEU A 323 -0.26 25.21 -22.03
C LEU A 323 -0.50 26.67 -22.44
N ASP A 324 -0.27 27.01 -23.71
CA ASP A 324 -0.48 28.37 -24.23
C ASP A 324 -1.94 28.83 -24.22
N LYS A 325 -2.88 27.90 -24.04
CA LYS A 325 -4.31 28.24 -23.96
C LYS A 325 -4.76 28.72 -22.59
N PHE A 326 -3.91 28.59 -21.57
CA PHE A 326 -4.23 29.01 -20.22
C PHE A 326 -3.62 30.39 -19.90
N ASP A 327 -4.44 31.28 -19.32
CA ASP A 327 -4.02 32.61 -18.99
C ASP A 327 -3.14 32.69 -17.74
N SER A 328 -3.17 31.65 -16.90
CA SER A 328 -2.40 31.60 -15.65
C SER A 328 -2.07 30.17 -15.21
N PHE A 329 -1.07 30.06 -14.32
CA PHE A 329 -0.74 28.80 -13.64
C PHE A 329 -1.95 28.22 -12.92
N GLU A 330 -2.73 29.05 -12.22
CA GLU A 330 -3.89 28.67 -11.43
C GLU A 330 -4.96 28.02 -12.33
N GLN A 331 -5.24 28.59 -13.49
CA GLN A 331 -6.19 28.02 -14.45
C GLN A 331 -5.69 26.67 -14.97
N ALA A 332 -4.44 26.58 -15.41
CA ALA A 332 -3.84 25.34 -15.89
C ALA A 332 -3.79 24.26 -14.79
N TYR A 333 -3.52 24.67 -13.54
CA TYR A 333 -3.47 23.76 -12.39
C TYR A 333 -4.87 23.21 -12.04
N HIS A 334 -5.91 24.05 -12.04
CA HIS A 334 -7.28 23.55 -11.86
C HIS A 334 -7.64 22.56 -12.94
N ARG A 335 -7.24 22.81 -14.18
CA ARG A 335 -7.47 21.89 -15.29
C ARG A 335 -6.74 20.56 -15.11
N LEU A 336 -5.47 20.58 -14.69
CA LEU A 336 -4.72 19.37 -14.34
C LEU A 336 -5.44 18.54 -13.28
N ILE A 337 -5.85 19.18 -12.18
CA ILE A 337 -6.55 18.45 -11.11
C ILE A 337 -7.93 17.95 -11.57
N GLN A 338 -8.61 18.62 -12.50
CA GLN A 338 -9.84 18.10 -13.10
C GLN A 338 -9.62 16.80 -13.88
N TYR A 339 -8.51 16.72 -14.65
CA TYR A 339 -8.16 15.49 -15.38
C TYR A 339 -7.85 14.35 -14.44
N ILE A 340 -7.04 14.58 -13.42
CA ILE A 340 -6.75 13.60 -12.37
C ILE A 340 -8.04 13.19 -11.64
N MET A 341 -8.92 14.15 -11.34
CA MET A 341 -10.17 13.90 -10.64
C MET A 341 -11.14 13.05 -11.45
N ALA A 342 -11.19 13.20 -12.76
CA ALA A 342 -12.02 12.34 -13.61
C ALA A 342 -11.62 10.86 -13.47
N GLN A 343 -10.31 10.56 -13.44
CA GLN A 343 -9.82 9.21 -13.18
C GLN A 343 -10.10 8.77 -11.74
N GLN A 344 -9.90 9.67 -10.76
CA GLN A 344 -10.14 9.36 -9.34
C GLN A 344 -11.61 8.99 -9.09
N PHE A 345 -12.56 9.63 -9.76
CA PHE A 345 -13.97 9.26 -9.69
C PHE A 345 -14.21 7.85 -10.17
N VAL A 346 -13.69 7.50 -11.34
CA VAL A 346 -13.83 6.16 -11.90
C VAL A 346 -13.22 5.12 -10.98
N ALA A 347 -11.97 5.35 -10.54
CA ALA A 347 -11.25 4.44 -9.64
C ALA A 347 -11.99 4.25 -8.31
N THR A 348 -12.45 5.34 -7.69
CA THR A 348 -13.17 5.26 -6.41
C THR A 348 -14.53 4.58 -6.56
N ASN A 349 -15.24 4.78 -7.69
CA ASN A 349 -16.53 4.14 -7.94
C ASN A 349 -16.42 2.62 -8.12
N PHE A 350 -15.30 2.08 -8.61
CA PHE A 350 -15.10 0.62 -8.67
C PHE A 350 -15.13 -0.05 -7.29
N VAL A 351 -14.71 0.66 -6.25
CA VAL A 351 -14.73 0.12 -4.89
C VAL A 351 -15.91 0.62 -4.06
N MET A 352 -16.71 1.56 -4.59
CA MET A 352 -17.85 2.15 -3.90
C MET A 352 -18.91 1.09 -3.59
N SER A 353 -19.58 1.23 -2.45
CA SER A 353 -20.80 0.50 -2.13
C SER A 353 -21.89 1.47 -1.64
N PRO A 354 -23.17 1.11 -1.75
CA PRO A 354 -24.28 1.97 -1.30
C PRO A 354 -24.19 2.36 0.18
N ALA A 355 -23.62 1.51 1.00
CA ALA A 355 -23.48 1.71 2.44
C ALA A 355 -22.42 2.76 2.82
N VAL A 356 -21.50 3.10 1.94
CA VAL A 356 -20.47 4.11 2.21
C VAL A 356 -21.09 5.49 2.39
N THR A 357 -20.82 6.11 3.52
CA THR A 357 -21.28 7.48 3.85
C THR A 357 -20.15 8.49 3.87
N ARG A 358 -18.89 8.02 4.08
CA ARG A 358 -17.71 8.85 4.28
C ARG A 358 -16.58 8.47 3.35
N ILE A 359 -15.84 9.48 2.91
CA ILE A 359 -14.57 9.30 2.19
C ILE A 359 -13.51 10.09 2.94
N PHE A 360 -12.48 9.40 3.41
CA PHE A 360 -11.29 10.00 3.99
C PHE A 360 -10.19 10.07 2.93
N VAL A 361 -9.50 11.20 2.86
CA VAL A 361 -8.32 11.39 2.01
C VAL A 361 -7.12 11.63 2.89
N ASP A 362 -6.11 10.78 2.80
CA ASP A 362 -4.86 10.91 3.54
C ASP A 362 -3.68 11.08 2.59
N GLY A 363 -2.58 11.67 3.08
CA GLY A 363 -1.36 11.90 2.31
C GLY A 363 -1.32 13.23 1.59
N GLY A 364 -0.63 13.30 0.45
CA GLY A 364 -0.31 14.57 -0.23
C GLY A 364 -1.52 15.37 -0.68
N PHE A 365 -2.48 14.72 -1.31
CA PHE A 365 -3.68 15.40 -1.84
C PHE A 365 -4.68 15.81 -0.76
N SER A 366 -4.61 15.28 0.46
CA SER A 366 -5.45 15.77 1.56
C SER A 366 -5.22 17.24 1.89
N LYS A 367 -4.01 17.74 1.58
CA LYS A 367 -3.59 19.14 1.79
C LYS A 367 -3.88 20.04 0.59
N ASN A 368 -4.36 19.48 -0.51
CA ASN A 368 -4.61 20.19 -1.76
C ASN A 368 -6.06 20.69 -1.84
N PRO A 369 -6.32 22.01 -1.69
CA PRO A 369 -7.70 22.50 -1.67
C PRO A 369 -8.43 22.33 -3.01
N VAL A 370 -7.74 22.35 -4.15
CA VAL A 370 -8.37 22.13 -5.46
C VAL A 370 -8.84 20.68 -5.56
N TYR A 371 -7.98 19.72 -5.23
CA TYR A 371 -8.34 18.29 -5.24
C TYR A 371 -9.51 18.00 -4.29
N MET A 372 -9.45 18.47 -3.05
CA MET A 372 -10.46 18.18 -2.04
C MET A 372 -11.85 18.76 -2.37
N ASN A 373 -11.91 19.98 -2.91
CA ASN A 373 -13.16 20.58 -3.32
C ASN A 373 -13.78 19.89 -4.56
N LEU A 374 -12.95 19.52 -5.54
CA LEU A 374 -13.41 18.75 -6.70
C LEU A 374 -13.90 17.36 -6.29
N LEU A 375 -13.20 16.66 -5.40
CA LEU A 375 -13.64 15.36 -4.87
C LEU A 375 -15.00 15.50 -4.16
N SER A 376 -15.14 16.52 -3.30
CA SER A 376 -16.41 16.79 -2.62
C SER A 376 -17.57 17.07 -3.59
N SER A 377 -17.31 17.80 -4.66
CA SER A 377 -18.31 18.08 -5.69
C SER A 377 -18.75 16.83 -6.47
N GLY A 378 -17.86 15.85 -6.61
CA GLY A 378 -18.10 14.64 -7.38
C GLY A 378 -18.83 13.52 -6.63
N PHE A 379 -18.82 13.56 -5.31
CA PHE A 379 -19.54 12.61 -4.47
C PHE A 379 -20.63 13.28 -3.64
N PRO A 380 -21.69 13.83 -4.31
CA PRO A 380 -22.77 14.49 -3.59
C PRO A 380 -23.45 13.53 -2.61
N GLY A 381 -23.73 14.01 -1.42
CA GLY A 381 -24.33 13.20 -0.35
C GLY A 381 -23.36 12.32 0.44
N LYS A 382 -22.06 12.41 0.18
CA LYS A 382 -21.00 11.81 1.01
C LYS A 382 -20.29 12.88 1.82
N GLU A 383 -19.88 12.54 3.02
CA GLU A 383 -18.99 13.38 3.83
C GLU A 383 -17.55 13.16 3.38
N ILE A 384 -16.88 14.21 2.91
CA ILE A 384 -15.49 14.15 2.43
C ILE A 384 -14.58 14.80 3.47
N PHE A 385 -13.63 14.05 3.99
CA PHE A 385 -12.69 14.54 4.99
C PHE A 385 -11.26 14.48 4.46
N ALA A 386 -10.54 15.59 4.58
CA ALA A 386 -9.09 15.51 4.63
C ALA A 386 -8.71 14.92 6.00
N ALA A 387 -7.98 13.85 5.98
CA ALA A 387 -7.54 13.14 7.18
C ALA A 387 -6.01 13.23 7.27
N THR A 388 -5.50 13.31 8.49
CA THR A 388 -4.06 13.26 8.74
C THR A 388 -3.79 12.34 9.92
N VAL A 389 -3.07 11.27 9.65
CA VAL A 389 -2.50 10.39 10.66
C VAL A 389 -0.99 10.49 10.54
N SER A 390 -0.34 11.10 11.53
CA SER A 390 1.12 11.15 11.52
C SER A 390 1.69 9.73 11.61
N GLN A 391 2.54 9.34 10.64
CA GLN A 391 3.15 8.01 10.58
C GLN A 391 2.11 6.87 10.60
N ALA A 392 1.08 6.93 9.74
CA ALA A 392 -0.08 6.03 9.76
C ALA A 392 0.30 4.54 9.82
N THR A 393 1.32 4.10 9.07
CA THR A 393 1.79 2.70 9.08
C THR A 393 2.40 2.29 10.40
N ALA A 394 3.21 3.16 11.02
CA ALA A 394 3.83 2.88 12.32
C ALA A 394 2.78 2.89 13.44
N VAL A 395 1.84 3.84 13.41
CA VAL A 395 0.69 3.88 14.33
C VAL A 395 -0.16 2.62 14.18
N GLY A 396 -0.46 2.23 12.94
CA GLY A 396 -1.22 1.00 12.65
C GLY A 396 -0.52 -0.25 13.15
N ALA A 397 0.80 -0.38 12.95
CA ALA A 397 1.58 -1.49 13.48
C ALA A 397 1.50 -1.56 15.03
N ALA A 398 1.59 -0.41 15.70
CA ALA A 398 1.43 -0.34 17.16
C ALA A 398 0.02 -0.72 17.61
N LEU A 399 -1.01 -0.27 16.88
CA LEU A 399 -2.42 -0.57 17.17
C LEU A 399 -2.77 -2.03 16.94
N ALA A 400 -2.18 -2.70 15.96
CA ALA A 400 -2.40 -4.12 15.70
C ALA A 400 -2.16 -4.97 16.97
N ILE A 401 -1.13 -4.62 17.74
CA ILE A 401 -0.77 -5.32 18.98
C ILE A 401 -1.16 -4.54 20.25
N HIS A 402 -2.06 -3.55 20.14
CA HIS A 402 -2.40 -2.59 21.20
C HIS A 402 -2.71 -3.25 22.54
N LYS A 403 -3.53 -4.30 22.55
CA LYS A 403 -3.95 -5.03 23.77
C LYS A 403 -2.78 -5.65 24.58
N HIS A 404 -1.61 -5.80 23.96
CA HIS A 404 -0.44 -6.41 24.60
C HIS A 404 0.45 -5.41 25.36
N TRP A 405 0.31 -4.11 25.08
CA TRP A 405 1.13 -3.09 25.71
C TRP A 405 0.33 -1.96 26.35
N ASN A 406 -0.96 -1.83 26.04
CA ASN A 406 -1.81 -0.77 26.54
C ASN A 406 -3.20 -1.31 26.92
N SER A 407 -3.64 -1.02 28.14
CA SER A 407 -4.98 -1.40 28.63
C SER A 407 -6.03 -0.30 28.44
N ARG A 408 -5.63 0.91 28.00
CA ARG A 408 -6.54 2.02 27.77
C ARG A 408 -7.19 1.85 26.38
N PRO A 409 -8.41 2.37 26.19
CA PRO A 409 -9.01 2.43 24.86
C PRO A 409 -8.11 3.19 23.86
N VAL A 410 -8.27 2.90 22.58
CA VAL A 410 -7.64 3.68 21.51
C VAL A 410 -8.15 5.11 21.58
N ALA A 411 -7.26 6.10 21.47
CA ALA A 411 -7.63 7.51 21.54
C ALA A 411 -8.49 7.90 20.31
N ALA A 412 -9.61 8.57 20.55
CA ALA A 412 -10.53 8.99 19.50
C ALA A 412 -10.01 10.17 18.64
N ASP A 413 -9.04 10.91 19.16
CA ASP A 413 -8.40 12.06 18.51
C ASP A 413 -7.12 11.73 17.75
N MET A 414 -6.93 10.47 17.41
CA MET A 414 -5.73 9.98 16.70
C MET A 414 -5.69 10.44 15.25
N ILE A 415 -6.83 10.76 14.66
CA ILE A 415 -6.98 11.19 13.28
C ILE A 415 -7.47 12.65 13.29
N GLU A 416 -6.65 13.54 12.75
CA GLU A 416 -7.09 14.91 12.50
C GLU A 416 -7.98 14.96 11.27
N LEU A 417 -9.18 15.52 11.38
CA LEU A 417 -10.17 15.57 10.31
C LEU A 417 -10.55 17.01 9.97
N LYS A 418 -10.58 17.31 8.67
CA LYS A 418 -11.14 18.54 8.11
C LYS A 418 -12.21 18.22 7.10
N LEU A 419 -13.46 18.59 7.39
CA LEU A 419 -14.60 18.36 6.50
C LEU A 419 -14.55 19.32 5.30
N TYR A 420 -14.74 18.75 4.11
CA TYR A 420 -15.00 19.45 2.86
C TYR A 420 -16.47 19.18 2.45
N ALA A 421 -17.37 20.07 2.82
CA ALA A 421 -18.78 19.94 2.44
C ALA A 421 -19.02 20.55 1.06
N THR A 422 -19.80 19.88 0.22
CA THR A 422 -20.44 20.55 -0.91
C THR A 422 -21.38 21.62 -0.36
N ALA A 423 -21.23 22.84 -0.81
CA ALA A 423 -22.26 23.86 -0.56
C ALA A 423 -23.59 23.29 -1.15
N HIS A 424 -24.48 22.84 -0.29
CA HIS A 424 -25.84 22.55 -0.71
C HIS A 424 -26.39 23.83 -1.30
N LYS A 425 -26.54 23.89 -2.63
CA LYS A 425 -27.49 24.84 -3.22
C LYS A 425 -28.84 24.43 -2.66
N THR A 426 -29.29 25.14 -1.65
CA THR A 426 -30.68 25.10 -1.24
C THR A 426 -31.49 25.51 -2.48
N VAL A 427 -32.06 24.53 -3.17
CA VAL A 427 -33.08 24.81 -4.19
C VAL A 427 -34.28 25.32 -3.40
N VAL A 428 -34.47 26.64 -3.41
CA VAL A 428 -35.68 27.33 -2.96
C VAL A 428 -36.74 27.16 -4.02
#